data_e54627293fe903f6be12f35c63a6f508
#
_entry.id   e54627293fe903f6be12f35c63a6f508
#
_cell.length_a   1.000
_cell.length_b   1.000
_cell.length_c   1.000
_cell.angle_alpha   90.00
_cell.angle_beta   90.00
_cell.angle_gamma   90.00
#
_symmetry.space_group_name_H-M   'P 1'
#
loop_
_entity.id
_entity.type
_entity.pdbx_description
1 polymer ?
#
loop_
_entity_poly.entity_id
_entity_poly.type
_entity_poly.pdbx_seq_one_letter_code
_entity_poly.pdbx_strand_id
1 'polypeptide(L)'
;MESTDYAYYGTSLIKVDFEKSLLKKNIDVRFGVSPKLNKKKDVIIKGKAEFVVDEEVKGLIAMQAVFKLNKQIDNEDMEFSDFDIEDQNYFVRPLLSEISLFISILSQKASRLPIILPIEEILENRKDLSES
;
A
#
# COMPACT_ATOMS: atom_id res chain seq x y z
N MET A 1 -0.77 -18.92 -10.66
CA MET A 1 -0.02 -18.81 -9.38
C MET A 1 -0.95 -18.26 -8.31
N GLU A 2 -0.83 -18.77 -7.10
CA GLU A 2 -1.69 -18.39 -5.99
C GLU A 2 -0.90 -17.65 -4.91
N SER A 3 -1.59 -16.81 -4.13
CA SER A 3 -0.98 -16.08 -3.02
C SER A 3 -0.36 -16.99 -1.96
N THR A 4 -0.88 -18.22 -1.82
CA THR A 4 -0.33 -19.23 -0.89
C THR A 4 1.08 -19.68 -1.24
N ASP A 5 1.53 -19.43 -2.49
CA ASP A 5 2.90 -19.74 -2.91
C ASP A 5 3.92 -18.73 -2.38
N TYR A 6 3.46 -17.70 -1.67
CA TYR A 6 4.29 -16.61 -1.19
C TYR A 6 4.27 -16.51 0.34
N ALA A 7 5.41 -16.13 0.91
CA ALA A 7 5.54 -15.81 2.32
C ALA A 7 5.71 -14.30 2.50
N TYR A 8 4.92 -13.72 3.41
CA TYR A 8 5.03 -12.31 3.75
C TYR A 8 6.31 -12.05 4.56
N TYR A 9 7.14 -11.12 4.09
CA TYR A 9 8.40 -10.76 4.74
C TYR A 9 8.37 -9.41 5.43
N GLY A 10 7.22 -8.78 5.49
CA GLY A 10 7.05 -7.54 6.25
C GLY A 10 6.85 -6.31 5.39
N THR A 11 6.54 -5.22 6.08
CA THR A 11 6.33 -3.91 5.48
C THR A 11 7.30 -2.93 6.13
N SER A 12 7.97 -2.13 5.31
CA SER A 12 8.94 -1.14 5.77
C SER A 12 8.54 0.26 5.32
N LEU A 13 8.93 1.24 6.16
CA LEU A 13 8.72 2.65 5.84
C LEU A 13 9.79 3.11 4.84
N ILE A 14 9.36 3.75 3.76
CA ILE A 14 10.26 4.34 2.77
C ILE A 14 10.46 5.82 3.04
N LYS A 15 9.35 6.56 3.26
CA LYS A 15 9.41 8.00 3.43
C LYS A 15 8.20 8.49 4.22
N VAL A 16 8.42 9.47 5.09
CA VAL A 16 7.36 10.24 5.75
C VAL A 16 7.68 11.71 5.60
N ASP A 17 6.69 12.46 5.13
CA ASP A 17 6.71 13.91 5.12
C ASP A 17 5.35 14.37 5.64
N PHE A 18 5.29 14.71 6.93
CA PHE A 18 4.02 14.93 7.60
C PHE A 18 4.17 16.00 8.67
N GLU A 19 3.41 17.09 8.50
CA GLU A 19 3.36 18.18 9.48
C GLU A 19 2.08 18.13 10.30
N LYS A 20 2.19 18.41 11.60
CA LYS A 20 1.05 18.46 12.52
C LYS A 20 -0.06 19.39 12.03
N SER A 21 0.32 20.52 11.41
CA SER A 21 -0.62 21.52 10.89
C SER A 21 -1.58 20.97 9.83
N LEU A 22 -1.17 19.92 9.11
CA LEU A 22 -2.04 19.27 8.11
C LEU A 22 -3.31 18.69 8.74
N LEU A 23 -3.24 18.20 9.98
CA LEU A 23 -4.37 17.57 10.65
C LEU A 23 -5.45 18.55 11.10
N LYS A 24 -5.22 19.84 10.99
CA LYS A 24 -6.20 20.88 11.34
C LYS A 24 -7.02 21.38 10.17
N LYS A 25 -6.73 20.88 8.96
CA LYS A 25 -7.38 21.32 7.73
C LYS A 25 -8.28 20.21 7.19
N ASN A 26 -9.17 20.57 6.27
CA ASN A 26 -9.87 19.57 5.46
C ASN A 26 -8.86 18.91 4.53
N ILE A 27 -8.62 17.62 4.73
CA ILE A 27 -7.61 16.87 4.01
C ILE A 27 -8.27 15.71 3.27
N ASP A 28 -7.93 15.58 2.00
CA ASP A 28 -8.18 14.36 1.25
C ASP A 28 -6.96 13.47 1.33
N VAL A 29 -7.17 12.18 1.52
CA VAL A 29 -6.11 11.18 1.50
C VAL A 29 -6.24 10.38 0.20
N ARG A 30 -5.21 10.42 -0.63
CA ARG A 30 -5.17 9.68 -1.89
C ARG A 30 -4.18 8.53 -1.79
N PHE A 31 -4.60 7.35 -2.26
CA PHE A 31 -3.77 6.16 -2.27
C PHE A 31 -3.26 5.85 -3.65
N GLY A 32 -1.97 5.51 -3.72
CA GLY A 32 -1.38 4.93 -4.91
C GLY A 32 -0.68 3.63 -4.54
N VAL A 33 -0.82 2.61 -5.36
CA VAL A 33 -0.19 1.31 -5.17
C VAL A 33 0.55 0.95 -6.46
N SER A 34 1.79 0.50 -6.31
CA SER A 34 2.67 0.16 -7.43
C SER A 34 3.25 -1.23 -7.18
N PRO A 35 2.64 -2.28 -7.75
CA PRO A 35 3.13 -3.65 -7.59
C PRO A 35 4.21 -3.98 -8.60
N LYS A 36 5.11 -4.89 -8.21
CA LYS A 36 6.18 -5.34 -9.06
C LYS A 36 6.57 -6.77 -8.73
N LEU A 37 6.88 -7.56 -9.76
CA LEU A 37 7.60 -8.82 -9.62
C LEU A 37 9.07 -8.59 -9.96
N ASN A 38 9.98 -9.00 -9.07
CA ASN A 38 11.40 -8.90 -9.35
C ASN A 38 11.88 -10.11 -10.20
N LYS A 39 13.18 -10.21 -10.45
CA LYS A 39 13.74 -11.30 -11.25
C LYS A 39 13.50 -12.68 -10.65
N LYS A 40 13.41 -12.76 -9.32
CA LYS A 40 13.13 -14.01 -8.59
C LYS A 40 11.63 -14.27 -8.45
N LYS A 41 10.79 -13.41 -9.04
CA LYS A 41 9.34 -13.46 -8.95
C LYS A 41 8.80 -13.23 -7.53
N ASP A 42 9.57 -12.56 -6.67
CA ASP A 42 9.04 -12.04 -5.42
C ASP A 42 8.11 -10.85 -5.70
N VAL A 43 7.08 -10.72 -4.89
CA VAL A 43 6.12 -9.62 -5.03
C VAL A 43 6.56 -8.47 -4.14
N ILE A 44 6.74 -7.30 -4.73
CA ILE A 44 7.07 -6.06 -4.03
C ILE A 44 5.96 -5.07 -4.29
N ILE A 45 5.29 -4.64 -3.21
CA ILE A 45 4.20 -3.67 -3.30
C ILE A 45 4.68 -2.37 -2.68
N LYS A 46 4.84 -1.34 -3.50
CA LYS A 46 5.08 0.01 -3.00
C LYS A 46 3.76 0.74 -2.95
N GLY A 47 3.50 1.42 -1.85
CA GLY A 47 2.28 2.19 -1.70
C GLY A 47 2.56 3.51 -1.05
N LYS A 48 1.69 4.47 -1.33
CA LYS A 48 1.78 5.79 -0.74
C LYS A 48 0.39 6.31 -0.40
N ALA A 49 0.34 7.09 0.68
CA ALA A 49 -0.81 7.92 1.01
C ALA A 49 -0.37 9.38 0.86
N GLU A 50 -1.05 10.13 0.03
CA GLU A 50 -0.80 11.55 -0.16
C GLU A 50 -1.87 12.35 0.55
N PHE A 51 -1.45 13.36 1.31
CA PHE A 51 -2.35 14.28 2.00
C PHE A 51 -2.52 15.52 1.15
N VAL A 52 -3.74 15.74 0.65
CA VAL A 52 -4.03 16.77 -0.34
C VAL A 52 -4.85 17.88 0.31
N VAL A 53 -4.39 19.11 0.20
CA VAL A 53 -5.06 20.31 0.66
C VAL A 53 -5.10 21.29 -0.52
N ASP A 54 -6.30 21.77 -0.88
CA ASP A 54 -6.50 22.71 -1.99
C ASP A 54 -5.83 22.19 -3.30
N GLU A 55 -6.04 20.91 -3.59
CA GLU A 55 -5.51 20.21 -4.77
C GLU A 55 -3.99 20.07 -4.85
N GLU A 56 -3.27 20.44 -3.78
CA GLU A 56 -1.83 20.26 -3.69
C GLU A 56 -1.47 19.18 -2.67
N VAL A 57 -0.47 18.37 -2.99
CA VAL A 57 0.08 17.38 -2.06
C VAL A 57 0.92 18.10 -1.02
N LYS A 58 0.51 18.03 0.24
CA LYS A 58 1.18 18.68 1.37
C LYS A 58 1.84 17.71 2.34
N GLY A 59 1.61 16.43 2.19
CA GLY A 59 2.24 15.41 3.01
C GLY A 59 2.20 14.05 2.33
N LEU A 60 3.04 13.13 2.79
CA LEU A 60 3.22 11.83 2.17
C LEU A 60 3.67 10.80 3.18
N ILE A 61 3.10 9.59 3.09
CA ILE A 61 3.62 8.40 3.73
C ILE A 61 3.80 7.36 2.64
N ALA A 62 5.01 6.83 2.49
CA ALA A 62 5.31 5.77 1.54
C ALA A 62 5.87 4.56 2.27
N MET A 63 5.38 3.38 1.92
CA MET A 63 5.78 2.10 2.49
C MET A 63 5.95 1.05 1.41
N GLN A 64 6.61 -0.05 1.76
CA GLN A 64 6.83 -1.16 0.86
C GLN A 64 6.59 -2.48 1.60
N ALA A 65 5.76 -3.34 1.02
CA ALA A 65 5.56 -4.71 1.48
C ALA A 65 6.28 -5.68 0.57
N VAL A 66 6.87 -6.72 1.14
CA VAL A 66 7.62 -7.74 0.39
C VAL A 66 7.05 -9.11 0.69
N PHE A 67 6.79 -9.87 -0.38
CA PHE A 67 6.38 -11.27 -0.33
C PHE A 67 7.37 -12.08 -1.14
N LYS A 68 7.95 -13.12 -0.53
CA LYS A 68 8.90 -13.98 -1.22
C LYS A 68 8.24 -15.25 -1.69
N LEU A 69 8.59 -15.63 -2.93
CA LEU A 69 8.10 -16.86 -3.53
C LEU A 69 8.71 -18.08 -2.84
N ASN A 70 7.87 -19.04 -2.45
CA ASN A 70 8.29 -20.26 -1.75
C ASN A 70 8.71 -21.39 -2.70
N LYS A 71 8.45 -21.23 -4.00
CA LYS A 71 8.79 -22.25 -4.99
C LYS A 71 9.39 -21.61 -6.23
N GLN A 72 10.15 -22.41 -6.99
CA GLN A 72 10.75 -21.93 -8.23
C GLN A 72 9.70 -21.88 -9.34
N ILE A 73 9.73 -20.80 -10.14
CA ILE A 73 8.84 -20.59 -11.27
C ILE A 73 9.68 -20.33 -12.52
N ASP A 74 9.33 -21.02 -13.60
CA ASP A 74 10.04 -20.89 -14.87
C ASP A 74 9.41 -19.87 -15.83
N ASN A 75 8.30 -19.25 -15.47
CA ASN A 75 7.62 -18.27 -16.32
C ASN A 75 8.21 -16.87 -16.11
N GLU A 76 9.18 -16.51 -16.96
CA GLU A 76 9.86 -15.21 -16.90
C GLU A 76 8.98 -14.04 -17.31
N ASP A 77 7.91 -14.31 -18.08
CA ASP A 77 7.02 -13.27 -18.58
C ASP A 77 5.85 -12.96 -17.63
N MET A 78 5.81 -13.62 -16.48
CA MET A 78 4.76 -13.42 -15.51
C MET A 78 4.79 -12.00 -14.92
N GLU A 79 3.62 -11.37 -14.89
CA GLU A 79 3.42 -10.04 -14.32
C GLU A 79 2.42 -10.09 -13.18
N PHE A 80 2.39 -9.04 -12.34
CA PHE A 80 1.46 -8.95 -11.21
C PHE A 80 0.00 -9.01 -11.67
N SER A 81 -0.31 -8.45 -12.83
CA SER A 81 -1.67 -8.47 -13.40
C SER A 81 -2.17 -9.89 -13.74
N ASP A 82 -1.27 -10.88 -13.79
CA ASP A 82 -1.64 -12.28 -14.03
C ASP A 82 -2.29 -12.94 -12.81
N PHE A 83 -2.12 -12.35 -11.61
CA PHE A 83 -2.86 -12.79 -10.43
C PHE A 83 -4.33 -12.40 -10.54
N ASP A 84 -5.23 -13.23 -10.01
CA ASP A 84 -6.63 -12.82 -9.89
C ASP A 84 -6.79 -11.70 -8.86
N ILE A 85 -7.96 -11.08 -8.82
CA ILE A 85 -8.18 -9.92 -7.95
C ILE A 85 -8.09 -10.27 -6.46
N GLU A 86 -8.47 -11.48 -6.08
CA GLU A 86 -8.36 -11.92 -4.68
C GLU A 86 -6.91 -12.04 -4.24
N ASP A 87 -6.05 -12.61 -5.09
CA ASP A 87 -4.62 -12.73 -4.81
C ASP A 87 -3.95 -11.36 -4.80
N GLN A 88 -4.30 -10.48 -5.73
CA GLN A 88 -3.80 -9.11 -5.72
C GLN A 88 -4.16 -8.40 -4.41
N ASN A 89 -5.40 -8.56 -3.94
CA ASN A 89 -5.86 -7.97 -2.68
C ASN A 89 -5.10 -8.54 -1.48
N TYR A 90 -4.79 -9.83 -1.51
CA TYR A 90 -3.98 -10.46 -0.47
C TYR A 90 -2.61 -9.78 -0.31
N PHE A 91 -1.95 -9.46 -1.44
CA PHE A 91 -0.66 -8.80 -1.42
C PHE A 91 -0.73 -7.33 -0.99
N VAL A 92 -1.81 -6.64 -1.33
CA VAL A 92 -1.96 -5.20 -1.05
C VAL A 92 -2.43 -4.93 0.38
N ARG A 93 -3.21 -5.84 0.97
CA ARG A 93 -3.85 -5.64 2.27
C ARG A 93 -2.89 -5.30 3.41
N PRO A 94 -1.75 -6.01 3.61
CA PRO A 94 -0.83 -5.66 4.70
C PRO A 94 -0.27 -4.24 4.59
N LEU A 95 0.02 -3.80 3.36
CA LEU A 95 0.52 -2.45 3.10
C LEU A 95 -0.52 -1.40 3.52
N LEU A 96 -1.77 -1.56 3.10
CA LEU A 96 -2.84 -0.64 3.47
C LEU A 96 -3.08 -0.61 4.97
N SER A 97 -3.01 -1.77 5.63
CA SER A 97 -3.17 -1.87 7.09
C SER A 97 -2.08 -1.12 7.83
N GLU A 98 -0.82 -1.25 7.40
CA GLU A 98 0.29 -0.56 8.03
C GLU A 98 0.23 0.95 7.80
N ILE A 99 -0.11 1.38 6.59
CA ILE A 99 -0.28 2.81 6.30
C ILE A 99 -1.43 3.39 7.13
N SER A 100 -2.54 2.67 7.23
CA SER A 100 -3.70 3.09 8.03
C SER A 100 -3.35 3.24 9.51
N LEU A 101 -2.62 2.28 10.06
CA LEU A 101 -2.17 2.32 11.45
C LEU A 101 -1.27 3.53 11.69
N PHE A 102 -0.34 3.77 10.77
CA PHE A 102 0.60 4.90 10.90
C PHE A 102 -0.14 6.24 10.88
N ILE A 103 -1.09 6.42 9.97
CA ILE A 103 -1.92 7.64 9.88
C ILE A 103 -2.74 7.82 11.17
N SER A 104 -3.32 6.73 11.68
CA SER A 104 -4.11 6.78 12.91
C SER A 104 -3.26 7.23 14.11
N ILE A 105 -2.05 6.70 14.24
CA ILE A 105 -1.11 7.08 15.32
C ILE A 105 -0.72 8.54 15.18
N LEU A 106 -0.39 9.02 14.00
CA LEU A 106 0.00 10.42 13.77
C LEU A 106 -1.16 11.37 14.10
N SER A 107 -2.38 11.02 13.70
CA SER A 107 -3.53 11.89 13.99
C SER A 107 -3.83 11.96 15.49
N GLN A 108 -3.67 10.86 16.24
CA GLN A 108 -3.79 10.86 17.69
C GLN A 108 -2.73 11.74 18.35
N LYS A 109 -1.47 11.64 17.89
CA LYS A 109 -0.36 12.45 18.40
C LYS A 109 -0.59 13.95 18.16
N ALA A 110 -1.37 14.31 17.16
CA ALA A 110 -1.73 15.68 16.86
C ALA A 110 -2.98 16.17 17.62
N SER A 111 -3.44 15.41 18.61
CA SER A 111 -4.59 15.77 19.47
C SER A 111 -5.91 15.90 18.73
N ARG A 112 -6.18 14.99 17.76
CA ARG A 112 -7.47 14.90 17.07
C ARG A 112 -7.94 13.47 17.01
N LEU A 113 -9.17 13.26 16.55
CA LEU A 113 -9.70 11.93 16.35
C LEU A 113 -8.86 11.18 15.30
N PRO A 114 -8.64 9.86 15.49
CA PRO A 114 -7.90 9.08 14.52
C PRO A 114 -8.54 9.11 13.14
N ILE A 115 -7.71 9.27 12.12
CA ILE A 115 -8.13 9.09 10.74
C ILE A 115 -8.05 7.60 10.45
N ILE A 116 -9.17 7.00 10.09
CA ILE A 116 -9.26 5.57 9.80
C ILE A 116 -9.59 5.39 8.32
N LEU A 117 -8.78 4.60 7.63
CA LEU A 117 -8.96 4.35 6.21
C LEU A 117 -9.90 3.17 6.00
N PRO A 118 -10.88 3.27 5.10
CA PRO A 118 -11.82 2.19 4.82
C PRO A 118 -11.16 1.14 3.91
N ILE A 119 -10.31 0.29 4.46
CA ILE A 119 -9.48 -0.66 3.71
C ILE A 119 -10.34 -1.59 2.84
N GLU A 120 -11.43 -2.12 3.38
CA GLU A 120 -12.29 -3.03 2.61
C GLU A 120 -12.94 -2.33 1.42
N GLU A 121 -13.42 -1.09 1.59
CA GLU A 121 -13.94 -0.29 0.49
C GLU A 121 -12.88 0.01 -0.56
N ILE A 122 -11.67 0.35 -0.14
CA ILE A 122 -10.56 0.61 -1.04
C ILE A 122 -10.26 -0.63 -1.89
N LEU A 123 -10.22 -1.81 -1.26
CA LEU A 123 -9.95 -3.06 -1.96
C LEU A 123 -11.10 -3.47 -2.89
N GLU A 124 -12.37 -3.22 -2.51
CA GLU A 124 -13.52 -3.54 -3.34
C GLU A 124 -13.63 -2.66 -4.58
N ASN A 125 -13.24 -1.40 -4.47
CA ASN A 125 -13.43 -0.42 -5.53
C ASN A 125 -12.23 -0.25 -6.46
N ARG A 126 -11.11 -0.91 -6.16
CA ARG A 126 -9.95 -0.79 -7.05
C ARG A 126 -10.07 -1.72 -8.26
N LYS A 127 -9.44 -1.32 -9.34
CA LYS A 127 -9.32 -2.15 -10.55
C LYS A 127 -8.08 -3.04 -10.44
N ASP A 128 -7.98 -4.05 -11.33
CA ASP A 128 -6.79 -4.88 -11.42
C ASP A 128 -5.55 -4.01 -11.60
N LEU A 129 -4.49 -4.34 -10.85
CA LEU A 129 -3.25 -3.59 -10.90
C LEU A 129 -2.33 -4.12 -11.99
N SER A 130 -1.62 -3.19 -12.63
CA SER A 130 -0.54 -3.51 -13.57
C SER A 130 0.79 -3.07 -12.97
N GLU A 131 1.88 -3.70 -13.42
CA GLU A 131 3.22 -3.32 -12.96
C GLU A 131 3.59 -1.91 -13.43
N SER A 132 4.31 -1.23 -12.58
CA SER A 132 4.85 0.10 -12.88
C SER A 132 6.32 0.02 -13.28
#